data_dc3a01f807e574040c190f42ab8afbca
#
_entry.id   dc3a01f807e574040c190f42ab8afbca
#
_cell.length_a   1.000
_cell.length_b   1.000
_cell.length_c   1.000
_cell.angle_alpha   90.00
_cell.angle_beta   90.00
_cell.angle_gamma   90.00
#
_symmetry.space_group_name_H-M   'P 1'
#
loop_
_entity.id
_entity.type
_entity.pdbx_description
1 polymer ?
#
loop_
_entity_poly.entity_id
_entity_poly.type
_entity_poly.pdbx_seq_one_letter_code
_entity_poly.pdbx_strand_id
1 'polypeptide(L)'
;MEIKFSRDKEYKLGQLEKLYNDVEWYAYTNDLDVLQQAISHSLEVISAWNGDELVALIRVVGDGLTIIYIQDILVLNAYQNQGIATQLMQQILEKYKHVRQKVLLTEEAPDVRRFYEKNGFESCDKGSLVAFARFD
;
A
#
# COMPACT_ATOMS: atom_id res chain seq x y z
N MET A 1 6.12 7.31 21.28
CA MET A 1 5.36 6.38 20.41
C MET A 1 6.32 5.49 19.66
N GLU A 2 6.13 4.18 19.74
CA GLU A 2 6.95 3.22 19.02
C GLU A 2 6.09 2.50 18.00
N ILE A 3 6.44 2.62 16.72
CA ILE A 3 5.73 1.94 15.64
C ILE A 3 6.40 0.59 15.39
N LYS A 4 5.60 -0.47 15.43
CA LYS A 4 6.05 -1.83 15.14
C LYS A 4 5.44 -2.30 13.82
N PHE A 5 6.19 -3.12 13.09
CA PHE A 5 5.76 -3.65 11.79
C PHE A 5 5.49 -5.14 11.90
N SER A 6 4.51 -5.61 11.13
CA SER A 6 4.13 -7.01 11.08
C SER A 6 3.88 -7.44 9.64
N ARG A 7 4.18 -8.71 9.34
CA ARG A 7 3.90 -9.30 8.02
C ARG A 7 2.72 -10.29 8.07
N ASP A 8 1.99 -10.31 9.18
CA ASP A 8 0.80 -11.13 9.28
C ASP A 8 -0.28 -10.64 8.31
N LYS A 9 -1.06 -11.58 7.79
CA LYS A 9 -2.15 -11.27 6.85
C LYS A 9 -3.53 -11.42 7.49
N GLU A 10 -3.59 -11.67 8.79
CA GLU A 10 -4.85 -11.78 9.51
C GLU A 10 -5.12 -10.52 10.31
N TYR A 11 -6.33 -9.99 10.17
CA TYR A 11 -6.75 -8.75 10.80
C TYR A 11 -8.17 -8.88 11.33
N LYS A 12 -8.46 -8.13 12.38
CA LYS A 12 -9.85 -7.94 12.81
C LYS A 12 -10.53 -7.02 11.81
N LEU A 13 -11.75 -7.36 11.40
CA LEU A 13 -12.48 -6.57 10.40
C LEU A 13 -12.64 -5.11 10.80
N GLY A 14 -12.88 -4.84 12.08
CA GLY A 14 -13.01 -3.47 12.58
C GLY A 14 -11.75 -2.65 12.42
N GLN A 15 -10.57 -3.27 12.50
CA GLN A 15 -9.29 -2.59 12.30
C GLN A 15 -9.12 -2.19 10.83
N LEU A 16 -9.45 -3.10 9.91
CA LEU A 16 -9.41 -2.81 8.48
C LEU A 16 -10.41 -1.73 8.12
N GLU A 17 -11.63 -1.82 8.64
CA GLU A 17 -12.67 -0.83 8.39
C GLU A 17 -12.22 0.55 8.82
N LYS A 18 -11.67 0.67 10.03
CA LYS A 18 -11.20 1.96 10.55
C LYS A 18 -10.10 2.54 9.67
N LEU A 19 -9.11 1.73 9.30
CA LEU A 19 -7.97 2.21 8.51
C LEU A 19 -8.41 2.67 7.12
N TYR A 20 -9.16 1.83 6.40
CA TYR A 20 -9.55 2.13 5.03
C TYR A 20 -10.59 3.26 4.97
N ASN A 21 -11.51 3.32 5.93
CA ASN A 21 -12.49 4.43 5.98
C ASN A 21 -11.83 5.76 6.33
N ASP A 22 -10.78 5.75 7.13
CA ASP A 22 -10.09 6.98 7.53
C ASP A 22 -9.49 7.70 6.32
N VAL A 23 -9.10 6.97 5.28
CA VAL A 23 -8.59 7.52 4.03
C VAL A 23 -9.66 7.53 2.93
N GLU A 24 -10.92 7.27 3.30
CA GLU A 24 -12.09 7.33 2.42
C GLU A 24 -12.08 6.32 1.27
N TRP A 25 -11.43 5.17 1.46
CA TRP A 25 -11.40 4.10 0.47
C TRP A 25 -12.59 3.15 0.67
N TYR A 26 -13.79 3.71 0.54
CA TYR A 26 -15.05 3.00 0.86
C TYR A 26 -15.36 1.84 -0.08
N ALA A 27 -14.81 1.83 -1.29
CA ALA A 27 -14.98 0.71 -2.20
C ALA A 27 -14.51 -0.61 -1.58
N TYR A 28 -13.46 -0.55 -0.74
CA TYR A 28 -12.97 -1.71 -0.01
C TYR A 28 -13.87 -2.07 1.17
N THR A 29 -14.31 -1.07 1.94
CA THR A 29 -15.05 -1.35 3.17
C THR A 29 -16.52 -1.69 2.92
N ASN A 30 -17.01 -1.49 1.70
CA ASN A 30 -18.35 -1.94 1.33
C ASN A 30 -18.49 -3.47 1.41
N ASP A 31 -17.37 -4.21 1.35
CA ASP A 31 -17.35 -5.65 1.53
C ASP A 31 -16.07 -6.06 2.25
N LEU A 32 -16.13 -6.04 3.58
CA LEU A 32 -14.95 -6.32 4.41
C LEU A 32 -14.47 -7.77 4.30
N ASP A 33 -15.36 -8.71 4.04
CA ASP A 33 -14.97 -10.10 3.86
C ASP A 33 -14.13 -10.28 2.60
N VAL A 34 -14.49 -9.59 1.51
CA VAL A 34 -13.71 -9.60 0.27
C VAL A 34 -12.36 -8.91 0.49
N LEU A 35 -12.33 -7.79 1.22
CA LEU A 35 -11.07 -7.12 1.53
C LEU A 35 -10.14 -8.05 2.31
N GLN A 36 -10.66 -8.74 3.32
CA GLN A 36 -9.85 -9.65 4.12
C GLN A 36 -9.31 -10.81 3.28
N GLN A 37 -10.14 -11.36 2.38
CA GLN A 37 -9.70 -12.41 1.46
C GLN A 37 -8.62 -11.88 0.51
N ALA A 38 -8.80 -10.68 -0.03
CA ALA A 38 -7.81 -10.06 -0.91
C ALA A 38 -6.46 -9.89 -0.21
N ILE A 39 -6.49 -9.45 1.04
CA ILE A 39 -5.27 -9.31 1.86
C ILE A 39 -4.61 -10.67 2.05
N SER A 40 -5.36 -11.70 2.40
CA SER A 40 -4.79 -13.03 2.64
C SER A 40 -4.22 -13.67 1.37
N HIS A 41 -4.71 -13.29 0.19
CA HIS A 41 -4.22 -13.77 -1.11
C HIS A 41 -3.13 -12.90 -1.71
N SER A 42 -2.73 -11.82 -1.03
CA SER A 42 -1.69 -10.92 -1.52
C SER A 42 -0.32 -11.58 -1.42
N LEU A 43 0.61 -11.16 -2.28
CA LEU A 43 1.98 -11.63 -2.24
C LEU A 43 2.66 -11.23 -0.92
N GLU A 44 2.47 -9.98 -0.52
CA GLU A 44 3.08 -9.43 0.67
C GLU A 44 2.17 -8.37 1.28
N VAL A 45 2.08 -8.37 2.61
CA VAL A 45 1.41 -7.31 3.36
C VAL A 45 2.34 -6.94 4.51
N ILE A 46 2.57 -5.65 4.69
CA ILE A 46 3.29 -5.17 5.86
C ILE A 46 2.39 -4.14 6.53
N SER A 47 2.13 -4.33 7.81
CA SER A 47 1.31 -3.43 8.61
C SER A 47 2.16 -2.73 9.66
N ALA A 48 1.72 -1.54 10.04
CA ALA A 48 2.35 -0.74 11.09
C ALA A 48 1.37 -0.55 12.23
N TRP A 49 1.87 -0.63 13.45
CA TRP A 49 1.07 -0.68 14.66
C TRP A 49 1.60 0.28 15.73
N ASN A 50 0.69 0.97 16.37
CA ASN A 50 0.97 1.67 17.62
C ASN A 50 0.23 0.91 18.73
N GLY A 51 0.96 0.04 19.45
CA GLY A 51 0.32 -0.90 20.37
C GLY A 51 -0.66 -1.81 19.63
N ASP A 52 -1.92 -1.77 20.02
CA ASP A 52 -2.96 -2.59 19.39
C ASP A 52 -3.68 -1.88 18.24
N GLU A 53 -3.28 -0.66 17.93
CA GLU A 53 -3.90 0.12 16.86
C GLU A 53 -3.18 -0.09 15.54
N LEU A 54 -3.92 -0.55 14.52
CA LEU A 54 -3.43 -0.64 13.15
C LEU A 54 -3.41 0.76 12.55
N VAL A 55 -2.21 1.28 12.27
CA VAL A 55 -2.07 2.68 11.82
C VAL A 55 -1.72 2.80 10.34
N ALA A 56 -1.21 1.76 9.72
CA ALA A 56 -0.82 1.81 8.32
C ALA A 56 -0.66 0.41 7.73
N LEU A 57 -0.69 0.33 6.40
CA LEU A 57 -0.56 -0.94 5.69
C LEU A 57 -0.05 -0.71 4.28
N ILE A 58 0.80 -1.60 3.78
CA ILE A 58 1.14 -1.70 2.37
C ILE A 58 0.81 -3.11 1.90
N ARG A 59 0.17 -3.21 0.73
CA ARG A 59 -0.26 -4.48 0.16
C ARG A 59 0.24 -4.61 -1.27
N VAL A 60 0.86 -5.74 -1.57
CA VAL A 60 1.55 -5.99 -2.84
C VAL A 60 1.04 -7.28 -3.45
N VAL A 61 0.78 -7.26 -4.75
CA VAL A 61 0.39 -8.44 -5.52
C VAL A 61 1.38 -8.64 -6.68
N GLY A 62 1.38 -9.81 -7.29
CA GLY A 62 2.28 -10.14 -8.39
C GLY A 62 2.93 -11.49 -8.17
N ASP A 63 3.84 -11.86 -9.08
CA ASP A 63 4.56 -13.13 -8.94
C ASP A 63 5.79 -13.04 -8.03
N GLY A 64 6.24 -11.81 -7.71
CA GLY A 64 7.42 -11.62 -6.87
C GLY A 64 8.73 -11.96 -7.55
N LEU A 65 8.70 -12.30 -8.82
CA LEU A 65 9.86 -12.71 -9.62
C LEU A 65 10.13 -11.76 -10.77
N THR A 66 9.10 -11.44 -11.55
CA THR A 66 9.20 -10.53 -12.71
C THR A 66 8.47 -9.23 -12.48
N ILE A 67 7.44 -9.23 -11.65
CA ILE A 67 6.62 -8.06 -11.40
C ILE A 67 6.05 -8.08 -9.99
N ILE A 68 5.99 -6.88 -9.40
CA ILE A 68 5.11 -6.61 -8.26
C ILE A 68 4.26 -5.40 -8.59
N TYR A 69 3.03 -5.41 -8.09
CA TYR A 69 2.11 -4.28 -8.18
C TYR A 69 1.76 -3.87 -6.75
N ILE A 70 2.00 -2.61 -6.43
CA ILE A 70 1.66 -2.07 -5.12
C ILE A 70 0.20 -1.63 -5.20
N GLN A 71 -0.68 -2.42 -4.59
CA GLN A 71 -2.11 -2.18 -4.67
C GLN A 71 -2.58 -1.13 -3.68
N ASP A 72 -2.14 -1.23 -2.43
CA ASP A 72 -2.52 -0.31 -1.37
C ASP A 72 -1.30 0.15 -0.60
N ILE A 73 -1.24 1.44 -0.30
CA ILE A 73 -0.39 1.98 0.75
C ILE A 73 -1.19 3.10 1.41
N LEU A 74 -1.45 2.96 2.71
CA LEU A 74 -2.30 3.91 3.41
C LEU A 74 -1.88 4.02 4.87
N VAL A 75 -2.07 5.22 5.41
CA VAL A 75 -1.72 5.60 6.79
C VAL A 75 -2.88 6.37 7.37
N LEU A 76 -3.29 6.07 8.61
CA LEU A 76 -4.28 6.86 9.31
C LEU A 76 -3.89 8.34 9.28
N ASN A 77 -4.85 9.21 9.06
CA ASN A 77 -4.61 10.66 8.97
C ASN A 77 -3.80 11.21 10.16
N ALA A 78 -4.10 10.72 11.36
CA ALA A 78 -3.41 11.15 12.57
C ALA A 78 -1.92 10.75 12.61
N TYR A 79 -1.51 9.82 11.77
CA TYR A 79 -0.12 9.30 11.74
C TYR A 79 0.63 9.66 10.47
N GLN A 80 0.03 10.44 9.58
CA GLN A 80 0.67 10.88 8.34
C GLN A 80 1.80 11.88 8.60
N ASN A 81 2.72 11.99 7.64
CA ASN A 81 3.87 12.90 7.70
C ASN A 81 4.86 12.58 8.82
N GLN A 82 4.93 11.31 9.22
CA GLN A 82 5.86 10.83 10.24
C GLN A 82 6.83 9.77 9.69
N GLY A 83 6.84 9.59 8.37
CA GLY A 83 7.77 8.65 7.72
C GLY A 83 7.31 7.19 7.70
N ILE A 84 6.10 6.88 8.15
CA ILE A 84 5.61 5.49 8.20
C ILE A 84 5.45 4.92 6.79
N ALA A 85 4.83 5.67 5.87
CA ALA A 85 4.67 5.23 4.49
C ALA A 85 6.02 4.98 3.82
N THR A 86 6.99 5.83 4.06
CA THR A 86 8.35 5.67 3.53
C THR A 86 8.98 4.38 4.05
N GLN A 87 8.82 4.09 5.35
CA GLN A 87 9.36 2.87 5.94
C GLN A 87 8.71 1.61 5.35
N LEU A 88 7.38 1.65 5.13
CA LEU A 88 6.68 0.55 4.49
C LEU A 88 7.19 0.33 3.06
N MET A 89 7.31 1.41 2.29
CA MET A 89 7.80 1.34 0.91
C MET A 89 9.22 0.81 0.85
N GLN A 90 10.11 1.29 1.72
CA GLN A 90 11.50 0.85 1.75
C GLN A 90 11.62 -0.64 2.05
N GLN A 91 10.80 -1.16 2.94
CA GLN A 91 10.81 -2.60 3.25
C GLN A 91 10.41 -3.44 2.03
N ILE A 92 9.42 -3.00 1.27
CA ILE A 92 9.00 -3.67 0.04
C ILE A 92 10.10 -3.58 -1.02
N LEU A 93 10.66 -2.39 -1.24
CA LEU A 93 11.67 -2.20 -2.27
C LEU A 93 12.96 -2.99 -1.96
N GLU A 94 13.31 -3.13 -0.69
CA GLU A 94 14.46 -3.93 -0.29
C GLU A 94 14.20 -5.42 -0.49
N LYS A 95 13.04 -5.91 -0.05
CA LYS A 95 12.71 -7.33 -0.17
C LYS A 95 12.60 -7.77 -1.63
N TYR A 96 12.04 -6.92 -2.49
CA TYR A 96 11.81 -7.24 -3.90
C TYR A 96 12.77 -6.49 -4.84
N LYS A 97 13.96 -6.14 -4.36
CA LYS A 97 14.94 -5.40 -5.15
C LYS A 97 15.37 -6.11 -6.44
N HIS A 98 15.28 -7.43 -6.46
CA HIS A 98 15.60 -8.25 -7.62
C HIS A 98 14.49 -8.24 -8.68
N VAL A 99 13.30 -7.78 -8.35
CA VAL A 99 12.16 -7.75 -9.28
C VAL A 99 12.29 -6.54 -10.19
N ARG A 100 12.35 -6.77 -11.50
CA ARG A 100 12.61 -5.70 -12.46
C ARG A 100 11.46 -4.71 -12.58
N GLN A 101 10.23 -5.18 -12.58
CA GLN A 101 9.08 -4.31 -12.85
C GLN A 101 8.24 -4.10 -11.59
N LYS A 102 8.16 -2.84 -11.16
CA LYS A 102 7.39 -2.43 -9.99
C LYS A 102 6.42 -1.36 -10.44
N VAL A 103 5.11 -1.59 -10.25
CA VAL A 103 4.06 -0.77 -10.83
C VAL A 103 3.03 -0.40 -9.76
N LEU A 104 2.42 0.75 -9.90
CA LEU A 104 1.28 1.15 -9.08
C LEU A 104 0.42 2.17 -9.83
N LEU A 105 -0.81 2.32 -9.39
CA LEU A 105 -1.69 3.41 -9.78
C LEU A 105 -1.98 4.23 -8.52
N THR A 106 -2.07 5.54 -8.69
CA THR A 106 -2.38 6.43 -7.57
C THR A 106 -3.18 7.62 -8.07
N GLU A 107 -3.73 8.39 -7.14
CA GLU A 107 -4.46 9.59 -7.53
C GLU A 107 -3.50 10.70 -7.97
N GLU A 108 -4.00 11.59 -8.80
CA GLU A 108 -3.23 12.72 -9.30
C GLU A 108 -3.19 13.84 -8.25
N ALA A 109 -2.06 13.95 -7.58
CA ALA A 109 -1.83 15.02 -6.60
C ALA A 109 -0.32 15.28 -6.50
N PRO A 110 0.10 16.55 -6.37
CA PRO A 110 1.54 16.89 -6.35
C PRO A 110 2.31 16.25 -5.20
N ASP A 111 1.73 16.18 -4.00
CA ASP A 111 2.38 15.56 -2.85
C ASP A 111 2.49 14.06 -2.99
N VAL A 112 1.50 13.41 -3.59
CA VAL A 112 1.52 11.97 -3.87
C VAL A 112 2.59 11.67 -4.93
N ARG A 113 2.64 12.46 -6.02
CA ARG A 113 3.70 12.31 -7.02
C ARG A 113 5.08 12.43 -6.39
N ARG A 114 5.29 13.42 -5.53
CA ARG A 114 6.59 13.62 -4.86
C ARG A 114 6.98 12.43 -4.00
N PHE A 115 6.01 11.83 -3.31
CA PHE A 115 6.27 10.65 -2.48
C PHE A 115 6.84 9.51 -3.33
N TYR A 116 6.21 9.20 -4.46
CA TYR A 116 6.68 8.10 -5.31
C TYR A 116 7.98 8.44 -6.02
N GLU A 117 8.16 9.67 -6.47
CA GLU A 117 9.42 10.10 -7.10
C GLU A 117 10.60 9.99 -6.13
N LYS A 118 10.40 10.35 -4.87
CA LYS A 118 11.43 10.20 -3.84
C LYS A 118 11.80 8.73 -3.59
N ASN A 119 10.89 7.84 -3.87
CA ASN A 119 11.11 6.40 -3.71
C ASN A 119 11.58 5.73 -5.01
N GLY A 120 11.98 6.51 -6.00
CA GLY A 120 12.60 6.00 -7.22
C GLY A 120 11.63 5.64 -8.34
N PHE A 121 10.35 5.98 -8.21
CA PHE A 121 9.36 5.75 -9.24
C PHE A 121 9.32 6.91 -10.22
N GLU A 122 8.99 6.62 -11.47
CA GLU A 122 8.75 7.64 -12.48
C GLU A 122 7.32 7.51 -12.99
N SER A 123 6.66 8.66 -13.18
CA SER A 123 5.32 8.67 -13.74
C SER A 123 5.36 8.24 -15.21
N CYS A 124 4.45 7.34 -15.61
CA CYS A 124 4.44 6.84 -16.99
C CYS A 124 4.09 7.92 -18.01
N ASP A 125 3.44 9.01 -17.59
CA ASP A 125 3.07 10.09 -18.50
C ASP A 125 4.27 10.95 -18.96
N LYS A 126 5.45 10.72 -18.40
CA LYS A 126 6.68 11.44 -18.75
C LYS A 126 7.58 10.68 -19.70
N GLY A 127 7.21 9.46 -20.05
CA GLY A 127 8.04 8.59 -20.88
C GLY A 127 7.27 8.03 -22.06
N SER A 128 7.67 6.82 -22.48
CA SER A 128 7.06 6.14 -23.63
C SER A 128 5.96 5.16 -23.22
N LEU A 129 5.69 5.00 -21.93
CA LEU A 129 4.68 4.08 -21.41
C LEU A 129 3.39 4.82 -21.09
N VAL A 130 2.26 4.12 -21.24
CA VAL A 130 0.98 4.61 -20.76
C VAL A 130 0.32 3.53 -19.91
N ALA A 131 -0.48 3.96 -18.96
CA ALA A 131 -1.25 3.03 -18.12
C ALA A 131 -2.68 2.95 -18.67
N PHE A 132 -3.22 1.74 -18.74
CA PHE A 132 -4.62 1.51 -19.07
C PHE A 132 -5.27 0.84 -17.86
N ALA A 133 -6.44 1.30 -17.48
CA ALA A 133 -7.19 0.74 -16.36
C ALA A 133 -8.67 0.64 -16.72
N ARG A 134 -9.32 -0.38 -16.20
CA ARG A 134 -10.76 -0.57 -16.35
C ARG A 134 -11.34 -0.89 -14.99
N PHE A 135 -12.31 -0.07 -14.55
CA PHE A 135 -12.99 -0.23 -13.26
C PHE A 135 -14.45 -0.52 -13.53
N ASP A 136 -14.87 -1.75 -13.24
CA ASP A 136 -16.24 -2.20 -13.49
C ASP A 136 -17.07 -2.22 -12.21
#